data_4d483499b3df425239f9c418d34c6a82
#
_entry.id   4d483499b3df425239f9c418d34c6a82
#
_cell.length_a   1.000
_cell.length_b   1.000
_cell.length_c   1.000
_cell.angle_alpha   90.00
_cell.angle_beta   90.00
_cell.angle_gamma   90.00
#
_symmetry.space_group_name_H-M   'P 1'
#
loop_
_entity.id
_entity.type
_entity.pdbx_description
1 polymer ?
#
loop_
_entity_poly.entity_id
_entity_poly.type
_entity_poly.pdbx_seq_one_letter_code
_entity_poly.pdbx_strand_id
1 'polypeptide(L)'
;LISCDEDHYGPAPVDVTANYSNKISNPNPNLVLTYNGDAMNGKSVDFSTVTGETAIITLYDILPGEKAIKITSIPLSGDTEGYSFSGNGMGNETLTTFRYEGRVTKGKLTLNISNIQMGNADLWANTYKLPEVVNGVKKILVGDTWGNEYTWQEVDGQVLNASCYFHADVEATESGATTQTWGNGIQNIVSYILPQVLQDITLGADGNVTASYSNDPLSGVDIDVIFGFLETPLTQEMITPNIADRKYIPSPKGFATWFQKDGKLILKLNLANIISSIASSSDTYMDVNIINAIIDAVSQMDAMKVKELLTTLNQSLNNETLGFLVNVNDTSFNAIFNWLTTGIPMQVTSKEGHTYIYLDKEGFTPIAKLLPDLSPLIVSMLPEDMQGLGFIISTFLNGISEAFLSPEKIEFGLELVPNK
;
A
#
# COMPACT_ATOMS: atom_id res chain seq x y z
N LEU A 1 49.06 -39.85 -45.30
CA LEU A 1 49.09 -38.91 -44.16
C LEU A 1 47.72 -38.29 -44.05
N ILE A 2 46.93 -38.79 -43.12
CA ILE A 2 45.65 -38.24 -42.76
C ILE A 2 45.94 -37.19 -41.67
N SER A 3 45.78 -35.91 -41.97
CA SER A 3 45.77 -34.84 -41.00
C SER A 3 44.51 -35.01 -40.14
N CYS A 4 44.66 -35.34 -38.85
CA CYS A 4 43.61 -35.14 -37.92
C CYS A 4 43.52 -33.62 -37.67
N ASP A 5 42.46 -33.01 -38.15
CA ASP A 5 42.04 -31.70 -37.67
C ASP A 5 41.76 -31.88 -36.17
N GLU A 6 42.60 -31.30 -35.32
CA GLU A 6 42.27 -31.09 -33.94
C GLU A 6 41.08 -30.12 -33.89
N ASP A 7 39.91 -30.67 -33.69
CA ASP A 7 38.73 -29.85 -33.33
C ASP A 7 39.11 -29.04 -32.10
N HIS A 8 39.43 -27.79 -32.30
CA HIS A 8 39.57 -26.83 -31.21
C HIS A 8 38.18 -26.59 -30.58
N TYR A 9 37.79 -27.54 -29.72
CA TYR A 9 36.70 -27.25 -28.79
C TYR A 9 37.19 -26.13 -27.89
N GLY A 10 36.58 -24.97 -27.96
CA GLY A 10 36.80 -23.92 -27.00
C GLY A 10 36.52 -24.40 -25.57
N PRO A 11 37.02 -23.72 -24.56
CA PRO A 11 36.79 -24.13 -23.16
C PRO A 11 35.29 -24.33 -22.92
N ALA A 12 34.94 -25.37 -22.19
CA ALA A 12 33.55 -25.67 -21.84
C ALA A 12 32.89 -24.45 -21.16
N PRO A 13 31.61 -24.15 -21.48
CA PRO A 13 30.91 -23.06 -20.84
C PRO A 13 30.97 -23.16 -19.33
N VAL A 14 31.10 -22.00 -18.66
CA VAL A 14 31.08 -21.98 -17.18
C VAL A 14 29.69 -22.38 -16.71
N ASP A 15 29.60 -23.34 -15.80
CA ASP A 15 28.32 -23.76 -15.23
C ASP A 15 27.83 -22.73 -14.21
N VAL A 16 26.87 -21.92 -14.64
CA VAL A 16 26.22 -20.87 -13.86
C VAL A 16 24.70 -21.05 -13.79
N THR A 17 24.19 -22.17 -14.31
CA THR A 17 22.75 -22.46 -14.27
C THR A 17 22.33 -22.80 -12.86
N ALA A 18 21.53 -21.92 -12.24
CA ALA A 18 21.07 -22.07 -10.86
C ALA A 18 19.89 -21.14 -10.55
N ASN A 19 19.25 -21.42 -9.40
CA ASN A 19 18.44 -20.44 -8.69
C ASN A 19 19.35 -19.61 -7.78
N TYR A 20 19.28 -18.30 -7.93
CA TYR A 20 20.00 -17.33 -7.13
C TYR A 20 19.01 -16.63 -6.20
N SER A 21 19.32 -16.52 -4.92
CA SER A 21 18.37 -16.01 -3.92
C SER A 21 19.09 -15.22 -2.83
N ASN A 22 18.46 -14.12 -2.41
CA ASN A 22 18.83 -13.36 -1.22
C ASN A 22 17.69 -13.34 -0.19
N LYS A 23 16.79 -14.32 -0.23
CA LYS A 23 15.76 -14.53 0.79
C LYS A 23 16.40 -14.78 2.14
N ILE A 24 15.76 -14.29 3.20
CA ILE A 24 16.22 -14.49 4.60
C ILE A 24 16.32 -15.99 4.95
N SER A 25 15.45 -16.82 4.37
CA SER A 25 15.49 -18.29 4.52
C SER A 25 16.69 -18.95 3.86
N ASN A 26 17.44 -18.25 2.99
CA ASN A 26 18.64 -18.79 2.36
C ASN A 26 19.86 -18.54 3.28
N PRO A 27 20.47 -19.57 3.89
CA PRO A 27 21.63 -19.41 4.77
C PRO A 27 22.89 -18.95 4.02
N ASN A 28 22.93 -19.12 2.68
CA ASN A 28 24.05 -18.74 1.82
C ASN A 28 23.53 -17.88 0.66
N PRO A 29 23.21 -16.59 0.89
CA PRO A 29 22.69 -15.73 -0.15
C PRO A 29 23.70 -15.57 -1.28
N ASN A 30 23.26 -15.85 -2.50
CA ASN A 30 24.07 -15.83 -3.71
C ASN A 30 23.54 -14.86 -4.78
N LEU A 31 22.57 -14.04 -4.42
CA LEU A 31 22.00 -12.97 -5.25
C LEU A 31 22.34 -11.61 -4.63
N VAL A 32 22.95 -10.72 -5.42
CA VAL A 32 23.05 -9.30 -5.13
C VAL A 32 22.14 -8.59 -6.12
N LEU A 33 21.03 -8.05 -5.62
CA LEU A 33 20.00 -7.41 -6.43
C LEU A 33 19.84 -5.95 -6.01
N THR A 34 19.84 -5.05 -6.99
CA THR A 34 19.49 -3.65 -6.80
C THR A 34 18.29 -3.24 -7.67
N TYR A 35 17.51 -2.32 -7.15
CA TYR A 35 16.31 -1.76 -7.78
C TYR A 35 16.46 -0.24 -7.77
N ASN A 36 16.71 0.36 -8.94
CA ASN A 36 17.10 1.77 -9.09
C ASN A 36 18.27 2.19 -8.16
N GLY A 37 19.24 1.28 -7.98
CA GLY A 37 20.42 1.53 -7.15
C GLY A 37 20.26 1.18 -5.67
N ASP A 38 19.04 1.01 -5.16
CA ASP A 38 18.78 0.59 -3.80
C ASP A 38 18.84 -0.94 -3.69
N ALA A 39 19.42 -1.47 -2.61
CA ALA A 39 19.47 -2.91 -2.37
C ALA A 39 18.06 -3.48 -2.22
N MET A 40 17.77 -4.59 -2.91
CA MET A 40 16.51 -5.31 -2.83
C MET A 40 16.74 -6.73 -2.34
N ASN A 41 16.22 -7.04 -1.15
CA ASN A 41 16.36 -8.34 -0.50
C ASN A 41 15.03 -9.14 -0.56
N GLY A 42 15.11 -10.42 -0.19
CA GLY A 42 13.93 -11.29 -0.14
C GLY A 42 13.47 -11.80 -1.50
N LYS A 43 14.34 -11.82 -2.52
CA LYS A 43 14.04 -12.13 -3.90
C LYS A 43 14.79 -13.37 -4.41
N SER A 44 14.33 -13.91 -5.53
CA SER A 44 15.02 -14.96 -6.25
C SER A 44 14.97 -14.78 -7.76
N VAL A 45 15.97 -15.32 -8.44
CA VAL A 45 16.15 -15.25 -9.88
C VAL A 45 16.64 -16.62 -10.37
N ASP A 46 15.94 -17.20 -11.35
CA ASP A 46 16.49 -18.33 -12.09
C ASP A 46 17.33 -17.81 -13.26
N PHE A 47 18.52 -18.33 -13.37
CA PHE A 47 19.41 -18.08 -14.50
C PHE A 47 19.78 -19.42 -15.14
N SER A 48 19.65 -19.52 -16.45
CA SER A 48 20.05 -20.72 -17.18
C SER A 48 20.68 -20.37 -18.51
N THR A 49 21.75 -21.11 -18.85
CA THR A 49 22.39 -21.11 -20.15
C THR A 49 22.86 -22.52 -20.48
N VAL A 50 22.80 -22.89 -21.76
CA VAL A 50 23.26 -24.20 -22.26
C VAL A 50 24.60 -24.04 -22.96
N THR A 51 24.73 -23.03 -23.84
CA THR A 51 25.88 -22.84 -24.69
C THR A 51 26.87 -21.78 -24.19
N GLY A 52 26.44 -20.94 -23.22
CA GLY A 52 27.20 -19.75 -22.83
C GLY A 52 27.08 -18.58 -23.80
N GLU A 53 26.27 -18.70 -24.86
CA GLU A 53 26.02 -17.63 -25.84
C GLU A 53 24.76 -16.80 -25.51
N THR A 54 23.74 -17.50 -25.05
CA THR A 54 22.47 -16.88 -24.62
C THR A 54 21.98 -17.46 -23.29
N ALA A 55 21.22 -16.66 -22.58
CA ALA A 55 20.58 -17.07 -21.31
C ALA A 55 19.07 -16.89 -21.33
N ILE A 56 18.45 -17.58 -20.38
CA ILE A 56 17.09 -17.35 -19.93
C ILE A 56 17.17 -16.92 -18.47
N ILE A 57 16.49 -15.82 -18.12
CA ILE A 57 16.37 -15.34 -16.75
C ILE A 57 14.90 -15.27 -16.39
N THR A 58 14.53 -15.76 -15.19
CA THR A 58 13.20 -15.56 -14.62
C THR A 58 13.33 -14.77 -13.33
N LEU A 59 12.72 -13.60 -13.30
CA LEU A 59 12.66 -12.68 -12.16
C LEU A 59 11.40 -12.99 -11.35
N TYR A 60 11.52 -13.36 -10.09
CA TYR A 60 10.38 -13.69 -9.23
C TYR A 60 10.05 -12.56 -8.25
N ASP A 61 8.83 -11.99 -8.38
CA ASP A 61 8.26 -10.97 -7.50
C ASP A 61 9.19 -9.75 -7.30
N ILE A 62 9.90 -9.35 -8.35
CA ILE A 62 10.83 -8.22 -8.31
C ILE A 62 10.12 -6.92 -8.67
N LEU A 63 9.32 -6.91 -9.73
CA LEU A 63 8.55 -5.74 -10.14
C LEU A 63 7.14 -5.79 -9.53
N PRO A 64 6.64 -4.65 -9.01
CA PRO A 64 5.30 -4.60 -8.44
C PRO A 64 4.23 -5.13 -9.40
N GLY A 65 3.37 -6.04 -8.93
CA GLY A 65 2.31 -6.65 -9.71
C GLY A 65 2.73 -7.81 -10.63
N GLU A 66 4.02 -8.13 -10.71
CA GLU A 66 4.55 -9.22 -11.54
C GLU A 66 5.03 -10.39 -10.66
N LYS A 67 4.33 -11.51 -10.70
CA LYS A 67 4.75 -12.72 -9.96
C LYS A 67 6.04 -13.31 -10.52
N ALA A 68 6.17 -13.34 -11.85
CA ALA A 68 7.35 -13.81 -12.55
C ALA A 68 7.46 -13.15 -13.92
N ILE A 69 8.66 -12.72 -14.28
CA ILE A 69 8.98 -12.21 -15.62
C ILE A 69 10.08 -13.10 -16.20
N LYS A 70 9.76 -13.79 -17.29
CA LYS A 70 10.71 -14.62 -18.02
C LYS A 70 11.27 -13.87 -19.23
N ILE A 71 12.58 -13.71 -19.27
CA ILE A 71 13.30 -13.07 -20.37
C ILE A 71 14.14 -14.14 -21.05
N THR A 72 13.99 -14.28 -22.36
CA THR A 72 14.67 -15.30 -23.16
C THR A 72 15.65 -14.70 -24.14
N SER A 73 16.55 -15.50 -24.65
CA SER A 73 17.52 -15.11 -25.72
C SER A 73 18.40 -13.92 -25.32
N ILE A 74 18.78 -13.85 -24.06
CA ILE A 74 19.67 -12.79 -23.55
C ILE A 74 21.09 -13.06 -24.02
N PRO A 75 21.70 -12.18 -24.82
CA PRO A 75 23.09 -12.36 -25.25
C PRO A 75 24.05 -12.32 -24.05
N LEU A 76 25.00 -13.24 -24.03
CA LEU A 76 26.03 -13.32 -23.00
C LEU A 76 27.37 -12.88 -23.56
N SER A 77 28.13 -12.13 -22.76
CA SER A 77 29.55 -11.83 -23.00
C SER A 77 30.34 -12.48 -21.88
N GLY A 78 31.14 -13.49 -22.21
CA GLY A 78 31.78 -14.36 -21.23
C GLY A 78 33.28 -14.26 -21.18
N ASP A 79 33.81 -14.69 -20.04
CA ASP A 79 35.21 -15.01 -19.78
C ASP A 79 35.31 -16.38 -19.08
N THR A 80 36.48 -16.73 -18.60
CA THR A 80 36.72 -18.01 -17.88
C THR A 80 36.03 -18.08 -16.52
N GLU A 81 35.49 -16.98 -16.00
CA GLU A 81 34.89 -16.89 -14.66
C GLU A 81 33.38 -16.82 -14.70
N GLY A 82 32.80 -16.32 -15.80
CA GLY A 82 31.36 -16.15 -15.93
C GLY A 82 30.92 -15.25 -17.08
N TYR A 83 29.72 -14.71 -16.99
CA TYR A 83 29.08 -13.96 -18.07
C TYR A 83 28.53 -12.64 -17.58
N SER A 84 28.68 -11.61 -18.40
CA SER A 84 27.97 -10.33 -18.27
C SER A 84 26.84 -10.27 -19.29
N PHE A 85 25.77 -9.58 -18.95
CA PHE A 85 24.58 -9.44 -19.77
C PHE A 85 23.83 -8.17 -19.45
N SER A 86 23.08 -7.64 -20.42
CA SER A 86 22.19 -6.51 -20.22
C SER A 86 21.10 -6.50 -21.27
N GLY A 87 20.02 -5.79 -21.00
CA GLY A 87 18.92 -5.62 -21.94
C GLY A 87 17.78 -4.81 -21.35
N ASN A 88 16.67 -4.81 -22.07
CA ASN A 88 15.43 -4.22 -21.62
C ASN A 88 14.38 -5.30 -21.48
N GLY A 89 13.52 -5.16 -20.50
CA GLY A 89 12.42 -6.06 -20.25
C GLY A 89 11.10 -5.30 -20.11
N MET A 90 10.02 -6.06 -20.14
CA MET A 90 8.67 -5.56 -19.91
C MET A 90 7.87 -6.59 -19.13
N GLY A 91 7.14 -6.13 -18.12
CA GLY A 91 6.18 -6.94 -17.38
C GLY A 91 4.97 -7.30 -18.23
N ASN A 92 4.46 -8.51 -18.06
CA ASN A 92 3.32 -9.00 -18.83
C ASN A 92 1.98 -8.54 -18.25
N GLU A 93 1.90 -8.41 -16.92
CA GLU A 93 0.66 -8.06 -16.21
C GLU A 93 0.48 -6.54 -16.10
N THR A 94 1.56 -5.80 -15.83
CA THR A 94 1.52 -4.37 -15.50
C THR A 94 2.00 -3.48 -16.63
N LEU A 95 2.58 -4.06 -17.68
CA LEU A 95 3.24 -3.32 -18.79
C LEU A 95 4.39 -2.43 -18.32
N THR A 96 4.98 -2.73 -17.19
CA THR A 96 6.14 -2.03 -16.64
C THR A 96 7.35 -2.30 -17.49
N THR A 97 8.02 -1.25 -17.96
CA THR A 97 9.29 -1.36 -18.69
C THR A 97 10.48 -1.14 -17.77
N PHE A 98 11.58 -1.80 -18.04
CA PHE A 98 12.79 -1.69 -17.23
C PHE A 98 14.04 -2.07 -18.02
N ARG A 99 15.20 -1.65 -17.53
CA ARG A 99 16.51 -2.13 -17.97
C ARG A 99 17.05 -3.11 -16.93
N TYR A 100 17.70 -4.16 -17.40
CA TYR A 100 18.46 -5.06 -16.54
C TYR A 100 19.92 -5.10 -17.00
N GLU A 101 20.81 -5.25 -16.04
CA GLU A 101 22.24 -5.42 -16.25
C GLU A 101 22.79 -6.32 -15.14
N GLY A 102 23.61 -7.30 -15.51
CA GLY A 102 24.11 -8.23 -14.51
C GLY A 102 25.40 -8.95 -14.91
N ARG A 103 25.97 -9.59 -13.91
CA ARG A 103 27.07 -10.52 -14.04
C ARG A 103 26.79 -11.78 -13.21
N VAL A 104 26.93 -12.93 -13.86
CA VAL A 104 26.81 -14.22 -13.21
C VAL A 104 28.18 -14.94 -13.24
N THR A 105 28.57 -15.46 -12.10
CA THR A 105 29.74 -16.32 -11.93
C THR A 105 29.30 -17.61 -11.25
N LYS A 106 30.16 -18.59 -11.14
CA LYS A 106 29.82 -19.83 -10.43
C LYS A 106 29.43 -19.52 -8.98
N GLY A 107 28.14 -19.72 -8.67
CA GLY A 107 27.60 -19.54 -7.32
C GLY A 107 27.25 -18.10 -6.93
N LYS A 108 27.27 -17.12 -7.86
CA LYS A 108 26.87 -15.74 -7.55
C LYS A 108 26.26 -15.03 -8.76
N LEU A 109 25.14 -14.38 -8.55
CA LEU A 109 24.51 -13.46 -9.50
C LEU A 109 24.47 -12.04 -8.90
N THR A 110 25.00 -11.07 -9.65
CA THR A 110 24.78 -9.65 -9.40
C THR A 110 23.88 -9.11 -10.48
N LEU A 111 22.75 -8.51 -10.11
CA LEU A 111 21.74 -8.00 -11.03
C LEU A 111 21.26 -6.62 -10.60
N ASN A 112 21.25 -5.70 -11.52
CA ASN A 112 20.69 -4.37 -11.33
C ASN A 112 19.48 -4.18 -12.25
N ILE A 113 18.33 -3.83 -11.66
CA ILE A 113 17.11 -3.42 -12.36
C ILE A 113 17.02 -1.90 -12.25
N SER A 114 16.92 -1.23 -13.40
CA SER A 114 16.96 0.23 -13.47
C SER A 114 16.03 0.75 -14.57
N ASN A 115 15.91 2.08 -14.68
CA ASN A 115 15.03 2.75 -15.65
C ASN A 115 13.62 2.18 -15.65
N ILE A 116 13.09 1.95 -14.44
CA ILE A 116 11.81 1.32 -14.25
C ILE A 116 10.71 2.35 -14.46
N GLN A 117 9.79 2.01 -15.38
CA GLN A 117 8.65 2.84 -15.72
C GLN A 117 7.38 1.98 -15.60
N MET A 118 6.61 2.19 -14.55
CA MET A 118 5.34 1.48 -14.34
C MET A 118 4.35 1.80 -15.46
N GLY A 119 3.47 0.86 -15.77
CA GLY A 119 2.33 1.14 -16.66
C GLY A 119 1.51 2.32 -16.10
N ASN A 120 1.14 3.28 -16.94
CA ASN A 120 0.47 4.55 -16.57
C ASN A 120 1.29 5.48 -15.64
N ALA A 121 2.61 5.30 -15.52
CA ALA A 121 3.44 6.19 -14.72
C ALA A 121 3.42 7.64 -15.21
N ASP A 122 3.30 7.86 -16.51
CA ASP A 122 3.13 9.18 -17.13
C ASP A 122 1.85 9.90 -16.68
N LEU A 123 0.82 9.16 -16.28
CA LEU A 123 -0.45 9.70 -15.80
C LEU A 123 -0.49 9.86 -14.28
N TRP A 124 0.06 8.90 -13.53
CA TRP A 124 -0.16 8.77 -12.08
C TRP A 124 1.08 9.05 -11.24
N ALA A 125 2.29 8.85 -11.77
CA ALA A 125 3.51 9.09 -11.01
C ALA A 125 3.71 10.59 -10.75
N ASN A 126 3.62 10.96 -9.47
CA ASN A 126 3.78 12.34 -9.02
C ASN A 126 3.95 12.36 -7.48
N THR A 127 4.36 13.50 -6.96
CA THR A 127 4.18 13.83 -5.56
C THR A 127 2.88 14.61 -5.41
N TYR A 128 2.00 14.13 -4.55
CA TYR A 128 0.69 14.69 -4.30
C TYR A 128 0.63 15.30 -2.92
N LYS A 129 0.13 16.53 -2.83
CA LYS A 129 -0.15 17.22 -1.56
C LYS A 129 -1.62 17.11 -1.20
N LEU A 130 -1.91 17.27 0.08
CA LEU A 130 -3.28 17.42 0.54
C LEU A 130 -3.80 18.83 0.19
N PRO A 131 -5.04 18.96 -0.33
CA PRO A 131 -5.63 20.26 -0.59
C PRO A 131 -6.01 20.97 0.72
N GLU A 132 -6.08 22.29 0.68
CA GLU A 132 -6.74 23.05 1.74
C GLU A 132 -8.26 22.84 1.70
N VAL A 133 -8.91 23.02 2.85
CA VAL A 133 -10.36 22.96 2.93
C VAL A 133 -10.95 24.21 2.26
N VAL A 134 -11.87 23.98 1.33
CA VAL A 134 -12.66 25.02 0.67
C VAL A 134 -14.12 24.86 1.04
N ASN A 135 -14.70 25.90 1.63
CA ASN A 135 -16.12 25.93 1.99
C ASN A 135 -16.94 26.72 0.96
N GLY A 136 -18.21 26.38 0.82
CA GLY A 136 -19.12 27.07 -0.08
C GLY A 136 -20.54 26.46 -0.06
N VAL A 137 -21.31 26.78 -1.07
CA VAL A 137 -22.69 26.31 -1.20
C VAL A 137 -22.72 24.89 -1.77
N LYS A 138 -23.38 23.98 -1.07
CA LYS A 138 -23.59 22.59 -1.48
C LYS A 138 -25.06 22.20 -1.31
N LYS A 139 -25.59 21.39 -2.23
CA LYS A 139 -26.91 20.79 -2.07
C LYS A 139 -26.83 19.64 -1.08
N ILE A 140 -27.64 19.69 -0.04
CA ILE A 140 -27.78 18.65 0.98
C ILE A 140 -29.24 18.28 1.18
N LEU A 141 -29.50 17.07 1.64
CA LEU A 141 -30.84 16.62 2.06
C LEU A 141 -31.15 17.19 3.45
N VAL A 142 -32.25 17.89 3.56
CA VAL A 142 -32.75 18.40 4.83
C VAL A 142 -34.14 17.84 5.07
N GLY A 143 -34.34 17.23 6.23
CA GLY A 143 -35.63 16.74 6.68
C GLY A 143 -36.52 17.89 7.15
N ASP A 144 -37.84 17.72 7.03
CA ASP A 144 -38.80 18.59 7.66
C ASP A 144 -38.73 18.46 9.20
N THR A 145 -39.44 19.34 9.93
CA THR A 145 -39.44 19.36 11.40
C THR A 145 -39.87 18.02 12.04
N TRP A 146 -40.57 17.18 11.29
CA TRP A 146 -41.11 15.91 11.78
C TRP A 146 -40.39 14.67 11.20
N GLY A 147 -39.41 14.88 10.28
CA GLY A 147 -38.65 13.80 9.63
C GLY A 147 -39.51 12.98 8.65
N ASN A 148 -40.62 13.53 8.15
CA ASN A 148 -41.51 12.80 7.22
C ASN A 148 -41.20 13.07 5.75
N GLU A 149 -40.55 14.21 5.45
CA GLU A 149 -40.20 14.60 4.09
C GLU A 149 -38.77 15.14 4.05
N TYR A 150 -38.01 14.72 3.04
CA TYR A 150 -36.61 15.13 2.83
C TYR A 150 -36.50 15.85 1.49
N THR A 151 -35.90 17.04 1.50
CA THR A 151 -35.74 17.88 0.31
C THR A 151 -34.29 18.32 0.12
N TRP A 152 -33.88 18.49 -1.14
CA TRP A 152 -32.57 19.05 -1.48
C TRP A 152 -32.58 20.56 -1.28
N GLN A 153 -31.71 21.05 -0.44
CA GLN A 153 -31.54 22.48 -0.14
C GLN A 153 -30.09 22.92 -0.38
N GLU A 154 -29.92 24.14 -0.85
CA GLU A 154 -28.62 24.80 -0.95
C GLU A 154 -28.24 25.35 0.41
N VAL A 155 -27.12 24.88 0.97
CA VAL A 155 -26.61 25.27 2.29
C VAL A 155 -25.19 25.79 2.12
N ASP A 156 -24.95 27.01 2.61
CA ASP A 156 -23.65 27.65 2.59
C ASP A 156 -22.73 27.12 3.70
N GLY A 157 -21.41 27.33 3.57
CA GLY A 157 -20.41 26.91 4.55
C GLY A 157 -20.08 25.45 4.49
N GLN A 158 -20.64 24.67 3.57
CA GLN A 158 -20.36 23.25 3.42
C GLN A 158 -18.99 23.01 2.80
N VAL A 159 -18.35 21.87 3.13
CA VAL A 159 -17.07 21.47 2.55
C VAL A 159 -17.27 21.09 1.07
N LEU A 160 -16.60 21.82 0.18
CA LEU A 160 -16.55 21.55 -1.26
C LEU A 160 -15.33 20.71 -1.62
N ASN A 161 -14.15 21.07 -1.09
CA ASN A 161 -12.89 20.37 -1.29
C ASN A 161 -12.21 20.16 0.06
N ALA A 162 -11.63 19.01 0.26
CA ALA A 162 -10.82 18.67 1.42
C ALA A 162 -9.97 17.43 1.12
N SER A 163 -9.04 17.08 2.00
CA SER A 163 -8.15 15.91 1.78
C SER A 163 -8.85 14.56 1.73
N CYS A 164 -10.01 14.43 2.37
CA CYS A 164 -10.89 13.27 2.22
C CYS A 164 -11.93 13.50 1.14
N TYR A 165 -12.08 12.56 0.24
CA TYR A 165 -13.10 12.54 -0.79
C TYR A 165 -14.24 11.60 -0.40
N PHE A 166 -15.46 12.09 -0.45
CA PHE A 166 -16.67 11.31 -0.25
C PHE A 166 -17.72 11.71 -1.28
N HIS A 167 -18.31 10.72 -1.93
CA HIS A 167 -19.50 10.89 -2.77
C HIS A 167 -20.41 9.68 -2.63
N ALA A 168 -21.71 9.89 -2.54
CA ALA A 168 -22.72 8.83 -2.61
C ALA A 168 -23.94 9.32 -3.39
N ASP A 169 -24.49 8.47 -4.24
CA ASP A 169 -25.79 8.70 -4.86
C ASP A 169 -26.86 8.29 -3.85
N VAL A 170 -27.59 9.26 -3.35
CA VAL A 170 -28.64 9.06 -2.34
C VAL A 170 -29.97 9.61 -2.81
N GLU A 171 -31.04 8.93 -2.44
CA GLU A 171 -32.41 9.37 -2.67
C GLU A 171 -32.87 10.33 -1.57
N ALA A 172 -33.90 11.14 -1.85
CA ALA A 172 -34.51 12.06 -0.88
C ALA A 172 -35.38 11.30 0.13
N THR A 173 -34.75 10.50 0.95
CA THR A 173 -35.33 9.65 2.00
C THR A 173 -34.56 9.80 3.31
N GLU A 174 -35.11 9.28 4.40
CA GLU A 174 -34.42 9.21 5.69
C GLU A 174 -33.09 8.46 5.58
N SER A 175 -33.05 7.32 4.88
CA SER A 175 -31.83 6.54 4.64
C SER A 175 -30.80 7.37 3.83
N GLY A 176 -31.24 8.08 2.79
CA GLY A 176 -30.36 8.93 2.00
C GLY A 176 -29.79 10.10 2.81
N ALA A 177 -30.63 10.75 3.64
CA ALA A 177 -30.18 11.81 4.53
C ALA A 177 -29.19 11.29 5.60
N THR A 178 -29.43 10.09 6.13
CA THR A 178 -28.53 9.43 7.09
C THR A 178 -27.16 9.13 6.45
N THR A 179 -27.14 8.55 5.25
CA THR A 179 -25.90 8.31 4.50
C THR A 179 -25.12 9.60 4.25
N GLN A 180 -25.81 10.66 3.85
CA GLN A 180 -25.18 11.97 3.60
C GLN A 180 -24.60 12.56 4.88
N THR A 181 -25.32 12.51 6.00
CA THR A 181 -24.86 13.03 7.30
C THR A 181 -23.59 12.31 7.75
N TRP A 182 -23.59 10.98 7.74
CA TRP A 182 -22.41 10.20 8.10
C TRP A 182 -21.25 10.40 7.11
N GLY A 183 -21.53 10.46 5.81
CA GLY A 183 -20.52 10.70 4.79
C GLY A 183 -19.86 12.07 4.92
N ASN A 184 -20.63 13.13 5.10
CA ASN A 184 -20.10 14.47 5.35
C ASN A 184 -19.32 14.53 6.69
N GLY A 185 -19.83 13.89 7.73
CA GLY A 185 -19.16 13.81 9.03
C GLY A 185 -17.80 13.11 8.93
N ILE A 186 -17.72 11.95 8.29
CA ILE A 186 -16.46 11.23 8.11
C ILE A 186 -15.48 11.98 7.18
N GLN A 187 -16.00 12.66 6.14
CA GLN A 187 -15.18 13.54 5.31
C GLN A 187 -14.52 14.63 6.16
N ASN A 188 -15.27 15.29 7.02
CA ASN A 188 -14.76 16.32 7.91
C ASN A 188 -13.74 15.77 8.90
N ILE A 189 -14.04 14.63 9.55
CA ILE A 189 -13.15 13.98 10.54
C ILE A 189 -11.83 13.57 9.88
N VAL A 190 -11.90 12.86 8.77
CA VAL A 190 -10.69 12.39 8.08
C VAL A 190 -9.88 13.58 7.55
N SER A 191 -10.54 14.61 7.01
CA SER A 191 -9.85 15.81 6.52
C SER A 191 -9.26 16.68 7.65
N TYR A 192 -9.77 16.57 8.86
CA TYR A 192 -9.19 17.21 10.05
C TYR A 192 -7.95 16.46 10.54
N ILE A 193 -8.00 15.12 10.56
CA ILE A 193 -6.92 14.28 11.07
C ILE A 193 -5.79 14.11 10.04
N LEU A 194 -6.13 13.88 8.78
CA LEU A 194 -5.17 13.47 7.75
C LEU A 194 -3.98 14.43 7.58
N PRO A 195 -4.15 15.77 7.56
CA PRO A 195 -3.02 16.70 7.49
C PRO A 195 -2.09 16.63 8.71
N GLN A 196 -2.55 16.14 9.84
CA GLN A 196 -1.74 15.95 11.04
C GLN A 196 -0.91 14.66 10.98
N VAL A 197 -1.32 13.71 10.14
CA VAL A 197 -0.62 12.44 9.92
C VAL A 197 0.32 12.52 8.70
N LEU A 198 -0.15 13.16 7.63
CA LEU A 198 0.43 13.07 6.29
C LEU A 198 0.60 14.47 5.69
N GLN A 199 1.76 14.75 5.11
CA GLN A 199 2.03 15.97 4.37
C GLN A 199 1.88 15.78 2.86
N ASP A 200 2.44 14.70 2.34
CA ASP A 200 2.40 14.35 0.92
C ASP A 200 2.51 12.84 0.72
N ILE A 201 2.12 12.40 -0.48
CA ILE A 201 2.29 11.02 -0.97
C ILE A 201 2.99 11.10 -2.33
N THR A 202 4.00 10.28 -2.53
CA THR A 202 4.66 10.13 -3.84
C THR A 202 4.39 8.75 -4.40
N LEU A 203 3.76 8.72 -5.58
CA LEU A 203 3.73 7.56 -6.44
C LEU A 203 4.94 7.64 -7.37
N GLY A 204 5.97 6.86 -7.10
CA GLY A 204 7.20 6.84 -7.90
C GLY A 204 6.96 6.19 -9.26
N ALA A 205 7.61 6.68 -10.32
CA ALA A 205 7.56 6.04 -11.64
C ALA A 205 8.06 4.59 -11.61
N ASP A 206 8.86 4.25 -10.62
CA ASP A 206 9.41 2.92 -10.37
C ASP A 206 8.48 2.00 -9.56
N GLY A 207 7.27 2.45 -9.23
CA GLY A 207 6.30 1.68 -8.46
C GLY A 207 6.44 1.78 -6.95
N ASN A 208 7.43 2.50 -6.41
CA ASN A 208 7.48 2.79 -4.98
C ASN A 208 6.39 3.79 -4.60
N VAL A 209 5.79 3.59 -3.44
CA VAL A 209 4.93 4.58 -2.77
C VAL A 209 5.68 5.05 -1.53
N THR A 210 5.91 6.35 -1.44
CA THR A 210 6.51 6.99 -0.28
C THR A 210 5.64 8.13 0.20
N ALA A 211 5.83 8.55 1.42
CA ALA A 211 5.07 9.64 2.03
C ALA A 211 5.94 10.44 2.99
N SER A 212 5.58 11.69 3.21
CA SER A 212 6.07 12.47 4.35
C SER A 212 5.00 12.43 5.44
N TYR A 213 5.31 11.82 6.57
CA TYR A 213 4.36 11.56 7.65
C TYR A 213 4.86 12.03 9.01
N SER A 214 3.93 12.33 9.91
CA SER A 214 4.24 12.71 11.29
C SER A 214 4.45 11.46 12.16
N ASN A 215 5.51 11.47 12.98
CA ASN A 215 5.75 10.43 13.98
C ASN A 215 4.94 10.63 15.29
N ASP A 216 4.24 11.75 15.42
CA ASP A 216 3.32 12.06 16.52
C ASP A 216 1.98 12.55 15.96
N PRO A 217 1.23 11.68 15.26
CA PRO A 217 0.07 12.10 14.47
C PRO A 217 -1.11 12.55 15.31
N LEU A 218 -1.25 12.07 16.55
CA LEU A 218 -2.42 12.33 17.40
C LEU A 218 -2.22 13.51 18.37
N SER A 219 -1.01 14.10 18.42
CA SER A 219 -0.80 15.32 19.24
C SER A 219 -1.58 16.48 18.63
N GLY A 220 -2.49 17.06 19.38
CA GLY A 220 -3.35 18.16 18.95
C GLY A 220 -4.68 17.74 18.33
N VAL A 221 -4.99 16.45 18.26
CA VAL A 221 -6.33 15.98 17.91
C VAL A 221 -7.26 16.22 19.11
N ASP A 222 -8.30 17.05 18.88
CA ASP A 222 -9.34 17.34 19.85
C ASP A 222 -10.57 16.48 19.56
N ILE A 223 -10.91 15.60 20.52
CA ILE A 223 -12.02 14.65 20.35
C ILE A 223 -13.38 15.34 20.38
N ASP A 224 -13.52 16.44 21.13
CA ASP A 224 -14.78 17.19 21.16
C ASP A 224 -15.04 17.86 19.80
N VAL A 225 -13.98 18.33 19.14
CA VAL A 225 -14.04 18.84 17.76
C VAL A 225 -14.46 17.73 16.79
N ILE A 226 -13.90 16.52 16.95
CA ILE A 226 -14.23 15.37 16.08
C ILE A 226 -15.73 15.04 16.18
N PHE A 227 -16.29 14.94 17.38
CA PHE A 227 -17.72 14.65 17.53
C PHE A 227 -18.62 15.79 17.01
N GLY A 228 -18.14 17.02 17.03
CA GLY A 228 -18.84 18.17 16.47
C GLY A 228 -18.98 18.12 14.93
N PHE A 229 -18.16 17.37 14.22
CA PHE A 229 -18.16 17.34 12.75
C PHE A 229 -19.36 16.63 12.10
N LEU A 230 -20.19 15.96 12.86
CA LEU A 230 -21.49 15.47 12.35
C LEU A 230 -22.48 16.62 12.12
N GLU A 231 -22.33 17.75 12.83
CA GLU A 231 -23.23 18.89 12.79
C GLU A 231 -22.57 20.14 12.20
N THR A 232 -21.27 20.33 12.42
CA THR A 232 -20.53 21.53 12.04
C THR A 232 -19.52 21.20 10.93
N PRO A 233 -19.57 21.89 9.77
CA PRO A 233 -18.59 21.71 8.71
C PRO A 233 -17.18 22.09 9.15
N LEU A 234 -16.18 21.33 8.65
CA LEU A 234 -14.77 21.63 8.82
C LEU A 234 -14.39 22.91 8.08
N THR A 235 -13.50 23.72 8.66
CA THR A 235 -12.86 24.86 7.99
C THR A 235 -11.32 24.74 8.04
N GLN A 236 -10.61 25.44 7.16
CA GLN A 236 -9.16 25.41 7.13
C GLN A 236 -8.54 26.01 8.41
N GLU A 237 -9.20 26.97 9.04
CA GLU A 237 -8.76 27.60 10.28
C GLU A 237 -8.70 26.61 11.44
N MET A 238 -9.51 25.54 11.41
CA MET A 238 -9.49 24.48 12.43
C MET A 238 -8.26 23.58 12.29
N ILE A 239 -7.70 23.46 11.08
CA ILE A 239 -6.56 22.59 10.78
C ILE A 239 -5.24 23.32 10.98
N THR A 240 -5.14 24.57 10.51
CA THR A 240 -3.89 25.32 10.41
C THR A 240 -3.06 25.34 11.69
N PRO A 241 -3.63 25.58 12.88
CA PRO A 241 -2.83 25.58 14.12
C PRO A 241 -2.20 24.22 14.45
N ASN A 242 -2.85 23.14 14.04
CA ASN A 242 -2.39 21.78 14.35
C ASN A 242 -1.25 21.29 13.44
N ILE A 243 -1.02 21.95 12.31
CA ILE A 243 0.01 21.57 11.34
C ILE A 243 1.15 22.59 11.21
N ALA A 244 1.00 23.79 11.74
CA ALA A 244 1.95 24.91 11.54
C ALA A 244 3.40 24.56 11.93
N ASP A 245 3.58 23.89 13.07
CA ASP A 245 4.90 23.49 13.60
C ASP A 245 5.13 21.99 13.53
N ARG A 246 4.28 21.25 12.82
CA ARG A 246 4.36 19.79 12.74
C ARG A 246 5.54 19.35 11.88
N LYS A 247 6.30 18.39 12.40
CA LYS A 247 7.43 17.80 11.69
C LYS A 247 6.98 16.54 10.97
N TYR A 248 7.37 16.43 9.70
CA TYR A 248 7.14 15.25 8.88
C TYR A 248 8.48 14.64 8.49
N ILE A 249 8.51 13.32 8.46
CA ILE A 249 9.68 12.52 8.08
C ILE A 249 9.33 11.65 6.87
N PRO A 250 10.30 11.34 5.99
CA PRO A 250 10.05 10.50 4.84
C PRO A 250 9.87 9.04 5.26
N SER A 251 8.92 8.35 4.63
CA SER A 251 8.76 6.91 4.77
C SER A 251 9.87 6.16 4.03
N PRO A 252 10.25 4.96 4.49
CA PRO A 252 11.17 4.10 3.75
C PRO A 252 10.61 3.68 2.39
N LYS A 253 11.50 3.46 1.41
CA LYS A 253 11.15 2.81 0.15
C LYS A 253 10.95 1.31 0.34
N GLY A 254 10.17 0.70 -0.55
CA GLY A 254 9.93 -0.74 -0.57
C GLY A 254 8.90 -1.24 0.46
N PHE A 255 8.29 -0.36 1.27
CA PHE A 255 7.23 -0.74 2.22
C PHE A 255 5.84 -0.72 1.59
N ALA A 256 5.63 0.17 0.64
CA ALA A 256 4.42 0.24 -0.15
C ALA A 256 4.78 0.40 -1.63
N THR A 257 4.01 -0.23 -2.49
CA THR A 257 4.18 -0.19 -3.94
C THR A 257 2.84 0.06 -4.61
N TRP A 258 2.90 0.53 -5.85
CA TRP A 258 1.74 0.66 -6.70
C TRP A 258 2.00 0.03 -8.07
N PHE A 259 0.95 -0.43 -8.70
CA PHE A 259 0.94 -0.87 -10.09
C PHE A 259 -0.46 -0.71 -10.67
N GLN A 260 -0.56 -0.75 -11.99
CA GLN A 260 -1.86 -0.73 -12.65
C GLN A 260 -2.33 -2.16 -12.95
N LYS A 261 -3.63 -2.41 -12.77
CA LYS A 261 -4.28 -3.64 -13.20
C LYS A 261 -5.75 -3.34 -13.53
N ASP A 262 -6.21 -3.79 -14.69
CA ASP A 262 -7.58 -3.62 -15.15
C ASP A 262 -8.08 -2.15 -15.10
N GLY A 263 -7.17 -1.20 -15.42
CA GLY A 263 -7.46 0.24 -15.37
C GLY A 263 -7.49 0.86 -13.98
N LYS A 264 -7.25 0.07 -12.92
CA LYS A 264 -7.20 0.52 -11.52
C LYS A 264 -5.76 0.70 -11.05
N LEU A 265 -5.57 1.62 -10.12
CA LEU A 265 -4.36 1.74 -9.32
C LEU A 265 -4.42 0.74 -8.18
N ILE A 266 -3.48 -0.20 -8.13
CA ILE A 266 -3.37 -1.14 -7.02
C ILE A 266 -2.31 -0.62 -6.06
N LEU A 267 -2.71 -0.36 -4.81
CA LEU A 267 -1.79 -0.05 -3.71
C LEU A 267 -1.53 -1.30 -2.90
N LYS A 268 -0.26 -1.68 -2.74
CA LYS A 268 0.14 -2.91 -2.05
C LYS A 268 1.18 -2.62 -0.98
N LEU A 269 0.97 -3.14 0.24
CA LEU A 269 1.97 -3.14 1.30
C LEU A 269 2.90 -4.34 1.16
N ASN A 270 4.19 -4.12 1.37
CA ASN A 270 5.17 -5.20 1.45
C ASN A 270 5.31 -5.65 2.92
N LEU A 271 4.44 -6.54 3.35
CA LEU A 271 4.41 -7.03 4.72
C LEU A 271 5.73 -7.68 5.14
N ALA A 272 6.41 -8.38 4.23
CA ALA A 272 7.70 -9.01 4.51
C ALA A 272 8.76 -7.95 4.88
N ASN A 273 8.86 -6.86 4.11
CA ASN A 273 9.80 -5.77 4.39
C ASN A 273 9.43 -5.03 5.69
N ILE A 274 8.13 -4.80 5.93
CA ILE A 274 7.65 -4.16 7.15
C ILE A 274 8.00 -5.01 8.38
N ILE A 275 7.70 -6.30 8.36
CA ILE A 275 8.00 -7.24 9.45
C ILE A 275 9.51 -7.31 9.69
N SER A 276 10.32 -7.43 8.64
CA SER A 276 11.79 -7.47 8.74
C SER A 276 12.35 -6.19 9.34
N SER A 277 11.80 -5.03 9.00
CA SER A 277 12.22 -3.73 9.55
C SER A 277 11.88 -3.61 11.04
N ILE A 278 10.68 -4.01 11.44
CA ILE A 278 10.30 -4.04 12.86
C ILE A 278 11.23 -4.98 13.64
N ALA A 279 11.50 -6.16 13.10
CA ALA A 279 12.41 -7.13 13.70
C ALA A 279 13.82 -6.58 13.91
N SER A 280 14.36 -5.85 12.93
CA SER A 280 15.71 -5.30 13.00
C SER A 280 15.84 -4.05 13.88
N SER A 281 14.75 -3.32 14.11
CA SER A 281 14.72 -2.08 14.92
C SER A 281 14.34 -2.32 16.39
N SER A 282 13.91 -3.53 16.74
CA SER A 282 13.53 -3.87 18.10
C SER A 282 14.73 -4.20 18.97
N ASP A 283 14.83 -3.59 20.16
CA ASP A 283 15.82 -3.97 21.19
C ASP A 283 15.49 -5.34 21.83
N THR A 284 14.35 -5.92 21.49
CA THR A 284 13.90 -7.22 21.97
C THR A 284 14.41 -8.31 21.03
N TYR A 285 15.01 -9.37 21.59
CA TYR A 285 15.40 -10.55 20.82
C TYR A 285 14.17 -11.16 20.15
N MET A 286 14.18 -11.20 18.82
CA MET A 286 13.14 -11.86 18.03
C MET A 286 13.70 -13.15 17.43
N ASP A 287 12.92 -14.23 17.53
CA ASP A 287 13.29 -15.50 16.93
C ASP A 287 13.23 -15.39 15.40
N VAL A 288 14.41 -15.43 14.77
CA VAL A 288 14.58 -15.36 13.32
C VAL A 288 13.79 -16.46 12.61
N ASN A 289 13.60 -17.63 13.22
CA ASN A 289 12.82 -18.71 12.63
C ASN A 289 11.32 -18.35 12.55
N ILE A 290 10.79 -17.67 13.56
CA ILE A 290 9.40 -17.18 13.54
C ILE A 290 9.22 -16.13 12.44
N ILE A 291 10.17 -15.20 12.32
CA ILE A 291 10.12 -14.16 11.26
C ILE A 291 10.14 -14.81 9.87
N ASN A 292 11.05 -15.75 9.64
CA ASN A 292 11.11 -16.47 8.37
C ASN A 292 9.81 -17.25 8.09
N ALA A 293 9.25 -17.91 9.09
CA ALA A 293 7.97 -18.61 8.95
C ALA A 293 6.80 -17.67 8.61
N ILE A 294 6.77 -16.47 9.19
CA ILE A 294 5.76 -15.44 8.85
C ILE A 294 5.95 -15.00 7.39
N ILE A 295 7.17 -14.69 6.96
CA ILE A 295 7.47 -14.26 5.59
C ILE A 295 7.08 -15.35 4.59
N ASP A 296 7.39 -16.61 4.88
CA ASP A 296 7.00 -17.74 4.04
C ASP A 296 5.49 -17.91 3.97
N ALA A 297 4.78 -17.82 5.10
CA ALA A 297 3.33 -17.91 5.14
C ALA A 297 2.66 -16.75 4.40
N VAL A 298 3.19 -15.52 4.51
CA VAL A 298 2.74 -14.36 3.71
C VAL A 298 2.93 -14.64 2.22
N SER A 299 4.08 -15.18 1.82
CA SER A 299 4.37 -15.48 0.41
C SER A 299 3.46 -16.58 -0.16
N GLN A 300 3.01 -17.51 0.69
CA GLN A 300 2.07 -18.58 0.35
C GLN A 300 0.60 -18.14 0.45
N MET A 301 0.34 -16.90 0.85
CA MET A 301 -1.01 -16.35 1.08
C MET A 301 -1.81 -17.12 2.14
N ASP A 302 -1.12 -17.71 3.13
CA ASP A 302 -1.74 -18.45 4.23
C ASP A 302 -2.02 -17.52 5.42
N ALA A 303 -3.20 -16.89 5.40
CA ALA A 303 -3.61 -15.93 6.40
C ALA A 303 -3.71 -16.54 7.82
N MET A 304 -4.22 -17.75 7.96
CA MET A 304 -4.38 -18.40 9.27
C MET A 304 -3.04 -18.76 9.89
N LYS A 305 -2.10 -19.21 9.06
CA LYS A 305 -0.72 -19.46 9.51
C LYS A 305 -0.03 -18.18 9.95
N VAL A 306 -0.21 -17.09 9.21
CA VAL A 306 0.32 -15.76 9.60
C VAL A 306 -0.27 -15.33 10.93
N LYS A 307 -1.59 -15.47 11.14
CA LYS A 307 -2.25 -15.12 12.40
C LYS A 307 -1.69 -15.93 13.59
N GLU A 308 -1.50 -17.25 13.43
CA GLU A 308 -0.90 -18.13 14.43
C GLU A 308 0.52 -17.68 14.81
N LEU A 309 1.35 -17.39 13.80
CA LEU A 309 2.73 -16.96 14.00
C LEU A 309 2.82 -15.56 14.63
N LEU A 310 1.95 -14.62 14.21
CA LEU A 310 1.84 -13.30 14.85
C LEU A 310 1.39 -13.41 16.30
N THR A 311 0.50 -14.35 16.63
CA THR A 311 0.10 -14.63 18.01
C THR A 311 1.29 -15.07 18.85
N THR A 312 2.09 -16.00 18.33
CA THR A 312 3.32 -16.47 19.00
C THR A 312 4.32 -15.33 19.18
N LEU A 313 4.50 -14.50 18.15
CA LEU A 313 5.39 -13.35 18.22
C LEU A 313 4.91 -12.33 19.27
N ASN A 314 3.61 -12.06 19.33
CA ASN A 314 3.05 -11.10 20.28
C ASN A 314 3.15 -11.57 21.75
N GLN A 315 3.17 -12.87 22.01
CA GLN A 315 3.42 -13.39 23.36
C GLN A 315 4.78 -12.97 23.91
N SER A 316 5.77 -12.78 23.06
CA SER A 316 7.12 -12.32 23.44
C SER A 316 7.28 -10.81 23.40
N LEU A 317 6.59 -10.11 22.50
CA LEU A 317 6.72 -8.67 22.28
C LEU A 317 5.73 -7.85 23.12
N ASN A 318 4.58 -8.41 23.48
CA ASN A 318 3.47 -7.74 24.14
C ASN A 318 3.13 -6.39 23.49
N ASN A 319 3.03 -6.38 22.15
CA ASN A 319 2.76 -5.18 21.37
C ASN A 319 1.25 -5.03 21.16
N GLU A 320 0.70 -3.87 21.49
CA GLU A 320 -0.75 -3.61 21.44
C GLU A 320 -1.33 -3.75 20.02
N THR A 321 -0.62 -3.25 19.01
CA THR A 321 -1.06 -3.35 17.60
C THR A 321 -1.08 -4.80 17.11
N LEU A 322 -0.05 -5.60 17.45
CA LEU A 322 -0.04 -7.03 17.17
C LEU A 322 -1.15 -7.74 17.95
N GLY A 323 -1.31 -7.38 19.23
CA GLY A 323 -2.38 -7.90 20.08
C GLY A 323 -3.76 -7.70 19.48
N PHE A 324 -4.02 -6.52 18.93
CA PHE A 324 -5.26 -6.26 18.20
C PHE A 324 -5.40 -7.15 16.97
N LEU A 325 -4.41 -7.18 16.09
CA LEU A 325 -4.47 -7.98 14.84
C LEU A 325 -4.75 -9.45 15.10
N VAL A 326 -4.16 -10.03 16.14
CA VAL A 326 -4.37 -11.44 16.47
C VAL A 326 -5.71 -11.71 17.15
N ASN A 327 -6.32 -10.70 17.77
CA ASN A 327 -7.63 -10.81 18.44
C ASN A 327 -8.82 -10.51 17.50
N VAL A 328 -8.59 -9.95 16.31
CA VAL A 328 -9.62 -9.80 15.29
C VAL A 328 -10.16 -11.18 14.89
N ASN A 329 -11.48 -11.30 14.67
CA ASN A 329 -12.06 -12.58 14.23
C ASN A 329 -11.44 -13.06 12.90
N ASP A 330 -11.51 -14.36 12.63
CA ASP A 330 -10.82 -14.96 11.48
C ASP A 330 -11.33 -14.43 10.12
N THR A 331 -12.61 -14.12 10.01
CA THR A 331 -13.19 -13.57 8.78
C THR A 331 -12.62 -12.19 8.49
N SER A 332 -12.59 -11.32 9.50
CA SER A 332 -12.02 -9.97 9.40
C SER A 332 -10.51 -10.01 9.19
N PHE A 333 -9.81 -10.91 9.88
CA PHE A 333 -8.37 -11.10 9.66
C PHE A 333 -8.05 -11.53 8.22
N ASN A 334 -8.78 -12.49 7.68
CA ASN A 334 -8.63 -12.93 6.28
C ASN A 334 -8.87 -11.78 5.30
N ALA A 335 -9.89 -10.97 5.51
CA ALA A 335 -10.19 -9.84 4.65
C ALA A 335 -9.07 -8.78 4.68
N ILE A 336 -8.59 -8.42 5.87
CA ILE A 336 -7.45 -7.51 6.05
C ILE A 336 -6.20 -8.08 5.38
N PHE A 337 -5.89 -9.34 5.63
CA PHE A 337 -4.73 -10.02 5.09
C PHE A 337 -4.73 -10.05 3.56
N ASN A 338 -5.84 -10.43 2.96
CA ASN A 338 -6.00 -10.44 1.50
C ASN A 338 -5.79 -9.03 0.93
N TRP A 339 -6.37 -8.04 1.56
CA TRP A 339 -6.26 -6.65 1.12
C TRP A 339 -4.81 -6.13 1.17
N LEU A 340 -4.10 -6.43 2.26
CA LEU A 340 -2.70 -6.04 2.42
C LEU A 340 -1.77 -6.80 1.46
N THR A 341 -2.06 -8.05 1.14
CA THR A 341 -1.18 -8.91 0.32
C THR A 341 -1.47 -8.85 -1.17
N THR A 342 -2.73 -8.80 -1.58
CA THR A 342 -3.11 -8.66 -3.01
C THR A 342 -3.11 -7.22 -3.49
N GLY A 343 -3.22 -6.27 -2.56
CA GLY A 343 -3.34 -4.85 -2.83
C GLY A 343 -4.78 -4.36 -2.84
N ILE A 344 -4.89 -3.05 -2.71
CA ILE A 344 -6.14 -2.30 -2.64
C ILE A 344 -6.44 -1.72 -4.01
N PRO A 345 -7.50 -2.16 -4.69
CA PRO A 345 -7.86 -1.64 -6.00
C PRO A 345 -8.53 -0.26 -5.87
N MET A 346 -7.82 0.79 -6.29
CA MET A 346 -8.28 2.17 -6.25
C MET A 346 -8.67 2.66 -7.64
N GLN A 347 -9.74 3.44 -7.70
CA GLN A 347 -10.06 4.27 -8.86
C GLN A 347 -9.24 5.56 -8.83
N VAL A 348 -8.85 6.06 -9.99
CA VAL A 348 -8.14 7.34 -10.13
C VAL A 348 -8.87 8.21 -11.15
N THR A 349 -9.25 9.40 -10.74
CA THR A 349 -9.83 10.40 -11.63
C THR A 349 -9.17 11.76 -11.40
N SER A 350 -9.10 12.59 -12.43
CA SER A 350 -8.54 13.94 -12.34
C SER A 350 -9.56 14.95 -12.84
N LYS A 351 -9.78 16.00 -12.05
CA LYS A 351 -10.70 17.07 -12.36
C LYS A 351 -10.21 18.40 -11.79
N GLU A 352 -10.20 19.46 -12.59
CA GLU A 352 -9.90 20.83 -12.15
C GLU A 352 -8.56 20.99 -11.41
N GLY A 353 -7.54 20.21 -11.80
CA GLY A 353 -6.20 20.24 -11.17
C GLY A 353 -6.08 19.39 -9.91
N HIS A 354 -7.14 18.70 -9.49
CA HIS A 354 -7.15 17.75 -8.39
C HIS A 354 -7.14 16.32 -8.93
N THR A 355 -6.56 15.42 -8.16
CA THR A 355 -6.55 13.96 -8.41
C THR A 355 -7.28 13.28 -7.27
N TYR A 356 -8.26 12.46 -7.62
CA TYR A 356 -9.06 11.67 -6.70
C TYR A 356 -8.63 10.22 -6.79
N ILE A 357 -8.18 9.65 -5.66
CA ILE A 357 -7.82 8.24 -5.53
C ILE A 357 -8.78 7.64 -4.51
N TYR A 358 -9.69 6.80 -4.98
CA TYR A 358 -10.80 6.35 -4.15
C TYR A 358 -11.19 4.89 -4.38
N LEU A 359 -11.86 4.33 -3.40
CA LEU A 359 -12.57 3.05 -3.49
C LEU A 359 -14.01 3.30 -3.95
N ASP A 360 -14.44 2.53 -4.92
CA ASP A 360 -15.85 2.40 -5.27
C ASP A 360 -16.59 1.49 -4.29
N LYS A 361 -17.89 1.27 -4.54
CA LYS A 361 -18.73 0.41 -3.70
C LYS A 361 -18.14 -0.98 -3.48
N GLU A 362 -17.62 -1.61 -4.53
CA GLU A 362 -17.02 -2.95 -4.46
C GLU A 362 -15.76 -2.94 -3.58
N GLY A 363 -14.86 -1.99 -3.82
CA GLY A 363 -13.61 -1.85 -3.07
C GLY A 363 -13.83 -1.45 -1.62
N PHE A 364 -14.85 -0.62 -1.34
CA PHE A 364 -15.11 -0.11 0.01
C PHE A 364 -15.93 -1.07 0.88
N THR A 365 -16.76 -1.93 0.30
CA THR A 365 -17.64 -2.85 1.05
C THR A 365 -16.91 -3.71 2.09
N PRO A 366 -15.74 -4.32 1.81
CA PRO A 366 -15.00 -5.07 2.83
C PRO A 366 -14.59 -4.21 4.02
N ILE A 367 -14.19 -2.96 3.77
CA ILE A 367 -13.80 -2.00 4.82
C ILE A 367 -15.01 -1.64 5.68
N ALA A 368 -16.11 -1.26 5.06
CA ALA A 368 -17.33 -0.89 5.76
C ALA A 368 -17.79 -2.01 6.71
N LYS A 369 -17.68 -3.27 6.28
CA LYS A 369 -17.99 -4.45 7.12
C LYS A 369 -17.01 -4.65 8.28
N LEU A 370 -15.76 -4.19 8.15
CA LEU A 370 -14.74 -4.31 9.19
C LEU A 370 -14.81 -3.19 10.24
N LEU A 371 -15.40 -2.04 9.90
CA LEU A 371 -15.41 -0.87 10.80
C LEU A 371 -15.89 -1.19 12.22
N PRO A 372 -16.97 -1.96 12.44
CA PRO A 372 -17.40 -2.32 13.79
C PRO A 372 -16.34 -3.07 14.60
N ASP A 373 -15.58 -3.96 13.94
CA ASP A 373 -14.54 -4.77 14.58
C ASP A 373 -13.29 -3.96 14.94
N LEU A 374 -13.12 -2.77 14.36
CA LEU A 374 -11.99 -1.87 14.65
C LEU A 374 -12.18 -1.07 15.96
N SER A 375 -13.38 -1.06 16.55
CA SER A 375 -13.69 -0.30 17.76
C SER A 375 -12.69 -0.56 18.91
N PRO A 376 -12.34 -1.80 19.26
CA PRO A 376 -11.39 -2.06 20.35
C PRO A 376 -9.99 -1.48 20.07
N LEU A 377 -9.53 -1.52 18.82
CA LEU A 377 -8.25 -0.93 18.45
C LEU A 377 -8.26 0.59 18.61
N ILE A 378 -9.27 1.24 18.06
CA ILE A 378 -9.39 2.70 18.14
C ILE A 378 -9.45 3.14 19.60
N VAL A 379 -10.20 2.42 20.44
CA VAL A 379 -10.28 2.70 21.87
C VAL A 379 -8.91 2.53 22.55
N SER A 380 -8.14 1.48 22.22
CA SER A 380 -6.82 1.24 22.81
C SER A 380 -5.77 2.30 22.41
N MET A 381 -5.97 2.99 21.30
CA MET A 381 -5.11 4.09 20.86
C MET A 381 -5.43 5.42 21.54
N LEU A 382 -6.55 5.52 22.22
CA LEU A 382 -6.93 6.72 22.96
C LEU A 382 -6.20 6.80 24.30
N PRO A 383 -5.95 8.02 24.82
CA PRO A 383 -5.51 8.22 26.20
C PRO A 383 -6.41 7.50 27.21
N GLU A 384 -5.86 7.06 28.35
CA GLU A 384 -6.58 6.26 29.35
C GLU A 384 -7.89 6.93 29.85
N ASP A 385 -7.88 8.24 29.99
CA ASP A 385 -9.06 9.04 30.40
C ASP A 385 -10.17 9.07 29.33
N MET A 386 -9.85 8.74 28.07
CA MET A 386 -10.80 8.69 26.95
C MET A 386 -11.27 7.28 26.61
N GLN A 387 -10.68 6.24 27.16
CA GLN A 387 -11.07 4.85 26.85
C GLN A 387 -12.51 4.51 27.29
N GLY A 388 -13.08 5.27 28.23
CA GLY A 388 -14.50 5.20 28.56
C GLY A 388 -15.47 5.56 27.42
N LEU A 389 -14.98 6.16 26.33
CA LEU A 389 -15.77 6.48 25.13
C LEU A 389 -16.00 5.28 24.20
N GLY A 390 -15.56 4.08 24.57
CA GLY A 390 -15.65 2.88 23.72
C GLY A 390 -17.05 2.59 23.18
N PHE A 391 -18.11 2.81 23.99
CA PHE A 391 -19.49 2.64 23.52
C PHE A 391 -19.86 3.65 22.42
N ILE A 392 -19.44 4.91 22.55
CA ILE A 392 -19.72 5.96 21.58
C ILE A 392 -18.99 5.65 20.27
N ILE A 393 -17.72 5.27 20.35
CA ILE A 393 -16.91 4.89 19.18
C ILE A 393 -17.51 3.68 18.47
N SER A 394 -17.93 2.66 19.21
CA SER A 394 -18.59 1.49 18.65
C SER A 394 -19.88 1.86 17.91
N THR A 395 -20.73 2.70 18.52
CA THR A 395 -21.97 3.18 17.92
C THR A 395 -21.69 3.98 16.64
N PHE A 396 -20.66 4.84 16.67
CA PHE A 396 -20.23 5.64 15.55
C PHE A 396 -19.76 4.77 14.37
N LEU A 397 -18.90 3.79 14.63
CA LEU A 397 -18.38 2.89 13.59
C LEU A 397 -19.48 1.99 12.98
N ASN A 398 -20.43 1.54 13.81
CA ASN A 398 -21.61 0.83 13.32
C ASN A 398 -22.47 1.71 12.42
N GLY A 399 -22.73 2.95 12.82
CA GLY A 399 -23.50 3.92 12.04
C GLY A 399 -22.88 4.22 10.68
N ILE A 400 -21.55 4.41 10.63
CA ILE A 400 -20.81 4.58 9.37
C ILE A 400 -20.90 3.32 8.51
N SER A 401 -20.72 2.14 9.10
CA SER A 401 -20.80 0.86 8.38
C SER A 401 -22.15 0.69 7.71
N GLU A 402 -23.22 0.85 8.44
CA GLU A 402 -24.59 0.74 7.91
C GLU A 402 -24.87 1.79 6.82
N ALA A 403 -24.53 3.05 7.07
CA ALA A 403 -24.75 4.14 6.14
C ALA A 403 -23.98 3.94 4.83
N PHE A 404 -22.77 3.38 4.87
CA PHE A 404 -21.94 3.17 3.69
C PHE A 404 -22.26 1.87 2.95
N LEU A 405 -22.87 0.90 3.59
CA LEU A 405 -23.35 -0.31 2.93
C LEU A 405 -24.68 -0.10 2.20
N SER A 406 -25.47 0.91 2.58
CA SER A 406 -26.80 1.18 2.07
C SER A 406 -26.86 1.68 0.61
N PRO A 407 -26.09 2.71 0.17
CA PRO A 407 -26.25 3.27 -1.18
C PRO A 407 -25.73 2.32 -2.26
N GLU A 408 -26.34 2.39 -3.46
CA GLU A 408 -25.87 1.62 -4.62
C GLU A 408 -24.51 2.08 -5.12
N LYS A 409 -24.28 3.40 -5.10
CA LYS A 409 -23.01 4.01 -5.46
C LYS A 409 -22.42 4.77 -4.28
N ILE A 410 -21.19 4.46 -3.96
CA ILE A 410 -20.38 5.19 -2.99
C ILE A 410 -18.95 5.27 -3.50
N GLU A 411 -18.31 6.39 -3.25
CA GLU A 411 -16.91 6.67 -3.55
C GLU A 411 -16.29 7.29 -2.30
N PHE A 412 -15.21 6.69 -1.81
CA PHE A 412 -14.51 7.16 -0.62
C PHE A 412 -13.00 7.03 -0.78
N GLY A 413 -12.27 8.10 -0.51
CA GLY A 413 -10.82 8.10 -0.67
C GLY A 413 -10.18 9.44 -0.38
N LEU A 414 -9.17 9.76 -1.18
CA LEU A 414 -8.36 10.96 -1.05
C LEU A 414 -8.62 11.92 -2.21
N GLU A 415 -8.70 13.18 -1.88
CA GLU A 415 -8.54 14.29 -2.81
C GLU A 415 -7.14 14.86 -2.66
N LEU A 416 -6.41 14.94 -3.74
CA LEU A 416 -4.99 15.27 -3.77
C LEU A 416 -4.71 16.33 -4.83
N VAL A 417 -3.65 17.11 -4.62
CA VAL A 417 -3.16 18.11 -5.60
C VAL A 417 -1.78 17.67 -6.08
N PRO A 418 -1.61 17.37 -7.38
CA PRO A 418 -0.30 17.02 -7.92
C PRO A 418 0.66 18.19 -7.80
N ASN A 419 1.87 17.90 -7.35
CA ASN A 419 2.95 18.88 -7.33
C ASN A 419 3.42 19.10 -8.77
N LYS A 420 3.19 20.30 -9.30
CA LYS A 420 3.56 20.65 -10.68
C LYS A 420 5.05 20.86 -10.82
#